data_3b6972efeec248ab9cc9e555926ca848
#
_entry.id   3b6972efeec248ab9cc9e555926ca848
#
_cell.length_a   1.000
_cell.length_b   1.000
_cell.length_c   1.000
_cell.angle_alpha   90.00
_cell.angle_beta   90.00
_cell.angle_gamma   90.00
#
_symmetry.space_group_name_H-M   'P 1'
#
loop_
_entity.id
_entity.type
_entity.pdbx_description
1 polymer ?
#
loop_
_entity_poly.entity_id
_entity_poly.type
_entity_poly.pdbx_seq_one_letter_code
_entity_poly.pdbx_strand_id
1 'polypeptide(L)'
;MVYKSKIGDIDLTKLTRLYPAAVVEMQGEVAEMSLEWIDTNEDKVKLLNYVLVFDFTPSGSDVRDKKVLEFKTKDELIQTMSEVAQFFQK
;
A
#
# COMPACT_ATOMS: atom_id res chain seq x y z
N MET A 1 -3.44 -3.59 -18.95
CA MET A 1 -4.08 -3.76 -17.63
C MET A 1 -3.87 -2.49 -16.83
N VAL A 2 -4.89 -1.65 -16.79
CA VAL A 2 -4.81 -0.32 -16.15
C VAL A 2 -5.86 -0.19 -15.06
N TYR A 3 -5.43 0.14 -13.86
CA TYR A 3 -6.31 0.45 -12.75
C TYR A 3 -6.51 1.95 -12.63
N LYS A 4 -7.76 2.41 -12.66
CA LYS A 4 -8.08 3.83 -12.51
C LYS A 4 -8.20 4.16 -11.04
N SER A 5 -7.14 4.77 -10.50
CA SER A 5 -7.06 5.12 -9.09
C SER A 5 -7.37 6.60 -8.86
N LYS A 6 -7.48 6.98 -7.58
CA LYS A 6 -7.71 8.37 -7.20
C LYS A 6 -6.52 9.29 -7.51
N ILE A 7 -5.35 8.72 -7.80
CA ILE A 7 -4.17 9.53 -8.21
C ILE A 7 -3.91 9.44 -9.71
N GLY A 8 -4.80 8.80 -10.49
CA GLY A 8 -4.67 8.62 -11.92
C GLY A 8 -4.55 7.15 -12.30
N ASP A 9 -4.26 6.91 -13.58
CA ASP A 9 -4.16 5.55 -14.10
C ASP A 9 -2.85 4.90 -13.66
N ILE A 10 -2.95 3.64 -13.22
CA ILE A 10 -1.80 2.84 -12.83
C ILE A 10 -1.77 1.61 -13.73
N ASP A 11 -0.69 1.47 -14.50
CA ASP A 11 -0.50 0.31 -15.37
C ASP A 11 0.02 -0.86 -14.54
N LEU A 12 -0.81 -1.89 -14.38
CA LEU A 12 -0.49 -3.05 -13.56
C LEU A 12 0.37 -4.09 -14.28
N THR A 13 0.61 -3.89 -15.59
CA THR A 13 1.35 -4.86 -16.40
C THR A 13 2.78 -5.10 -15.88
N LYS A 14 3.41 -4.04 -15.37
CA LYS A 14 4.80 -4.12 -14.88
C LYS A 14 4.90 -4.17 -13.36
N LEU A 15 3.79 -4.42 -12.69
CA LEU A 15 3.77 -4.51 -11.22
C LEU A 15 4.58 -5.71 -10.75
N THR A 16 5.55 -5.47 -9.86
CA THR A 16 6.38 -6.53 -9.29
C THR A 16 5.90 -6.94 -7.91
N ARG A 17 5.36 -5.99 -7.14
CA ARG A 17 4.81 -6.26 -5.81
C ARG A 17 3.63 -5.34 -5.52
N LEU A 18 2.67 -5.87 -4.79
CA LEU A 18 1.53 -5.09 -4.28
C LEU A 18 1.35 -5.47 -2.81
N TYR A 19 1.39 -4.49 -1.93
CA TYR A 19 1.21 -4.79 -0.51
C TYR A 19 0.57 -3.63 0.25
N PRO A 20 -0.24 -3.94 1.27
CA PRO A 20 -0.80 -2.93 2.16
C PRO A 20 0.17 -2.64 3.30
N ALA A 21 0.03 -1.45 3.87
CA ALA A 21 0.81 -1.07 5.04
C ALA A 21 0.04 -0.01 5.83
N ALA A 22 0.48 0.23 7.05
CA ALA A 22 -0.02 1.33 7.87
C ALA A 22 1.13 2.28 8.14
N VAL A 23 0.82 3.58 8.11
CA VAL A 23 1.81 4.62 8.43
C VAL A 23 1.57 5.06 9.85
N VAL A 24 2.58 4.95 10.69
CA VAL A 24 2.49 5.22 12.11
C VAL A 24 3.57 6.19 12.56
N GLU A 25 3.31 6.87 13.68
CA GLU A 25 4.28 7.71 14.34
C GLU A 25 4.67 7.06 15.66
N MET A 26 5.97 6.86 15.85
CA MET A 26 6.55 6.32 17.08
C MET A 26 7.70 7.22 17.51
N GLN A 27 7.64 7.74 18.74
CA GLN A 27 8.72 8.56 19.29
C GLN A 27 9.18 9.68 18.37
N GLY A 28 8.22 10.31 17.67
CA GLY A 28 8.51 11.41 16.76
C GLY A 28 8.96 10.99 15.36
N GLU A 29 9.04 9.70 15.08
CA GLU A 29 9.43 9.19 13.77
C GLU A 29 8.25 8.53 13.07
N VAL A 30 8.17 8.72 11.74
CA VAL A 30 7.12 8.13 10.91
C VAL A 30 7.68 6.90 10.20
N ALA A 31 6.94 5.79 10.26
CA ALA A 31 7.35 4.54 9.65
C ALA A 31 6.16 3.80 9.04
N GLU A 32 6.44 3.01 7.98
CA GLU A 32 5.47 2.06 7.43
C GLU A 32 5.62 0.73 8.14
N MET A 33 4.50 0.19 8.59
CA MET A 33 4.48 -1.10 9.28
C MET A 33 3.42 -2.00 8.64
N SER A 34 3.62 -3.31 8.73
CA SER A 34 2.63 -4.26 8.22
C SER A 34 1.31 -4.14 8.98
N LEU A 35 0.20 -4.53 8.35
CA LEU A 35 -1.09 -4.51 9.00
C LEU A 35 -1.13 -5.46 10.21
N GLU A 36 -0.44 -6.59 10.12
CA GLU A 36 -0.37 -7.54 11.23
C GLU A 36 0.34 -6.94 12.43
N TRP A 37 1.41 -6.20 12.20
CA TRP A 37 2.13 -5.53 13.28
C TRP A 37 1.23 -4.51 13.99
N ILE A 38 0.42 -3.77 13.23
CA ILE A 38 -0.49 -2.77 13.79
C ILE A 38 -1.53 -3.43 14.70
N ASP A 39 -2.08 -4.57 14.29
CA ASP A 39 -3.10 -5.26 15.09
C ASP A 39 -2.61 -5.62 16.49
N THR A 40 -1.31 -5.86 16.65
CA THR A 40 -0.73 -6.22 17.95
C THR A 40 -0.11 -5.04 18.69
N ASN A 41 0.06 -3.89 18.03
CA ASN A 41 0.77 -2.73 18.62
C ASN A 41 0.01 -1.42 18.52
N GLU A 42 -1.29 -1.45 18.20
CA GLU A 42 -2.04 -0.21 17.91
C GLU A 42 -2.11 0.76 19.08
N ASP A 43 -2.04 0.26 20.31
CA ASP A 43 -2.05 1.11 21.51
C ASP A 43 -0.67 1.68 21.87
N LYS A 44 0.37 1.29 21.14
CA LYS A 44 1.74 1.77 21.38
C LYS A 44 2.21 2.81 20.37
N VAL A 45 1.43 3.04 19.32
CA VAL A 45 1.80 3.93 18.23
C VAL A 45 0.61 4.79 17.84
N LYS A 46 0.90 5.92 17.17
CA LYS A 46 -0.14 6.76 16.60
C LYS A 46 -0.32 6.38 15.13
N LEU A 47 -1.49 5.87 14.80
CA LEU A 47 -1.83 5.54 13.41
C LEU A 47 -2.15 6.82 12.65
N LEU A 48 -1.43 7.09 11.57
CA LEU A 48 -1.63 8.27 10.74
C LEU A 48 -2.56 7.97 9.57
N ASN A 49 -2.27 6.92 8.80
CA ASN A 49 -3.13 6.49 7.71
C ASN A 49 -2.75 5.08 7.27
N TYR A 50 -3.51 4.56 6.30
CA TYR A 50 -3.21 3.30 5.62
C TYR A 50 -2.74 3.59 4.22
N VAL A 51 -1.94 2.70 3.65
CA VAL A 51 -1.43 2.84 2.29
C VAL A 51 -1.50 1.52 1.55
N LEU A 52 -1.67 1.59 0.23
CA LEU A 52 -1.51 0.46 -0.67
C LEU A 52 -0.33 0.80 -1.57
N VAL A 53 0.71 -0.01 -1.53
CA VAL A 53 1.95 0.25 -2.25
C VAL A 53 1.99 -0.59 -3.52
N PHE A 54 2.16 0.10 -4.66
CA PHE A 54 2.34 -0.51 -5.97
C PHE A 54 3.81 -0.38 -6.33
N ASP A 55 4.53 -1.49 -6.27
CA ASP A 55 5.97 -1.51 -6.50
C ASP A 55 6.25 -2.02 -7.92
N PHE A 56 6.90 -1.19 -8.73
CA PHE A 56 7.27 -1.49 -10.10
C PHE A 56 8.77 -1.68 -10.26
N THR A 57 9.51 -1.72 -9.15
CA THR A 57 10.96 -1.86 -9.20
C THR A 57 11.34 -3.20 -9.82
N PRO A 58 12.09 -3.20 -10.96
CA PRO A 58 12.52 -4.45 -11.56
C PRO A 58 13.43 -5.24 -10.64
N SER A 59 13.39 -6.57 -10.77
CA SER A 59 14.25 -7.45 -9.99
C SER A 59 15.73 -7.13 -10.25
N GLY A 60 16.49 -6.95 -9.18
CA GLY A 60 17.91 -6.62 -9.29
C GLY A 60 18.23 -5.16 -9.58
N SER A 61 17.21 -4.29 -9.68
CA SER A 61 17.42 -2.87 -9.92
C SER A 61 17.66 -2.11 -8.61
N ASP A 62 18.59 -1.17 -8.63
CA ASP A 62 18.82 -0.25 -7.51
C ASP A 62 17.86 0.93 -7.51
N VAL A 63 17.19 1.17 -8.63
CA VAL A 63 16.24 2.27 -8.77
C VAL A 63 14.86 1.80 -8.33
N ARG A 64 14.33 2.47 -7.32
CA ARG A 64 13.00 2.15 -6.78
C ARG A 64 11.93 2.90 -7.53
N ASP A 65 10.91 2.19 -7.98
CA ASP A 65 9.75 2.77 -8.67
C ASP A 65 8.48 2.31 -7.97
N LYS A 66 7.91 3.19 -7.16
CA LYS A 66 6.72 2.90 -6.37
C LYS A 66 5.66 3.96 -6.52
N LYS A 67 4.41 3.54 -6.48
CA LYS A 67 3.27 4.44 -6.35
C LYS A 67 2.50 4.05 -5.09
N VAL A 68 2.02 5.03 -4.36
CA VAL A 68 1.36 4.80 -3.07
C VAL A 68 0.00 5.47 -3.06
N LEU A 69 -1.03 4.71 -2.71
CA LEU A 69 -2.37 5.24 -2.46
C LEU A 69 -2.58 5.34 -0.95
N GLU A 70 -3.05 6.49 -0.49
CA GLU A 70 -3.31 6.73 0.92
C GLU A 70 -4.80 6.60 1.23
N PHE A 71 -5.14 6.01 2.37
CA PHE A 71 -6.51 5.83 2.83
C PHE A 71 -6.64 6.20 4.30
N LYS A 72 -7.76 6.77 4.68
CA LYS A 72 -8.01 7.14 6.06
C LYS A 72 -8.46 5.95 6.91
N THR A 73 -9.07 4.95 6.29
CA THR A 73 -9.60 3.78 7.00
C THR A 73 -9.10 2.49 6.40
N LYS A 74 -9.07 1.45 7.22
CA LYS A 74 -8.69 0.11 6.78
C LYS A 74 -9.70 -0.45 5.78
N ASP A 75 -10.99 -0.13 5.96
CA ASP A 75 -12.04 -0.60 5.06
C ASP A 75 -11.84 -0.09 3.63
N GLU A 76 -11.47 1.19 3.48
CA GLU A 76 -11.18 1.75 2.17
C GLU A 76 -9.99 1.05 1.52
N LEU A 77 -8.94 0.77 2.29
CA LEU A 77 -7.77 0.04 1.81
C LEU A 77 -8.17 -1.36 1.32
N ILE A 78 -8.93 -2.10 2.12
CA ILE A 78 -9.35 -3.46 1.78
C ILE A 78 -10.22 -3.47 0.54
N GLN A 79 -11.14 -2.52 0.41
CA GLN A 79 -11.99 -2.41 -0.76
C GLN A 79 -11.15 -2.18 -2.02
N THR A 80 -10.18 -1.29 -1.96
CA THR A 80 -9.29 -1.01 -3.10
C THR A 80 -8.44 -2.22 -3.45
N MET A 81 -7.94 -2.94 -2.45
CA MET A 81 -7.20 -4.18 -2.67
C MET A 81 -8.05 -5.21 -3.42
N SER A 82 -9.33 -5.32 -3.06
CA SER A 82 -10.25 -6.23 -3.74
C SER A 82 -10.46 -5.84 -5.20
N GLU A 83 -10.59 -4.55 -5.46
CA GLU A 83 -10.74 -4.04 -6.83
C GLU A 83 -9.51 -4.35 -7.68
N VAL A 84 -8.32 -4.11 -7.14
CA VAL A 84 -7.07 -4.37 -7.85
C VAL A 84 -6.88 -5.86 -8.08
N ALA A 85 -7.22 -6.68 -7.08
CA ALA A 85 -7.08 -8.13 -7.18
C ALA A 85 -7.89 -8.72 -8.33
N GLN A 86 -9.02 -8.10 -8.69
CA GLN A 86 -9.86 -8.56 -9.80
C GLN A 86 -9.11 -8.55 -11.14
N PHE A 87 -8.13 -7.68 -11.32
CA PHE A 87 -7.33 -7.64 -12.54
C PHE A 87 -6.43 -8.86 -12.70
N PHE A 88 -6.17 -9.57 -11.62
CA PHE A 88 -5.30 -10.75 -11.62
C PHE A 88 -6.07 -12.07 -11.53
N GLN A 89 -7.37 -11.99 -11.40
CA GLN A 89 -8.25 -13.18 -11.39
C GLN A 89 -8.63 -13.53 -12.82
N LYS A 90 -8.64 -14.82 -13.12
CA LYS A 90 -9.05 -15.34 -14.43
C LYS A 90 -10.39 -16.05 -14.34
#